data_d0947062d801bbf780f0636b2264f58b
#
_entry.id   d0947062d801bbf780f0636b2264f58b
#
_cell.length_a   1.000
_cell.length_b   1.000
_cell.length_c   1.000
_cell.angle_alpha   90.00
_cell.angle_beta   90.00
_cell.angle_gamma   90.00
#
_symmetry.space_group_name_H-M   'P 1'
#
loop_
_entity.id
_entity.type
_entity.pdbx_description
1 polymer ?
#
loop_
_entity_poly.entity_id
_entity_poly.type
_entity_poly.pdbx_seq_one_letter_code
_entity_poly.pdbx_strand_id
1 'polypeptide(L)'
;NPIHAIEKGELEVPEFEAHLAQALTARTGQQIDGDGLLRRMFRFFRNSPDMIALVRRAKERGIRTALLSNSWGDNYPDDLFDGMFDVVVISGRVGMRKPDADIFHHTLEELSLTAPECVFVDDLLPNVHAARDLGFVAIHHTDYPTTASEIDALFGMTLSR
;
A
#
# COMPACT_ATOMS: atom_id res chain seq x y z
N ASN A 1 3.71 5.74 18.68
CA ASN A 1 2.47 5.15 18.15
C ASN A 1 2.78 3.72 17.68
N PRO A 2 2.17 2.66 18.29
CA PRO A 2 2.45 1.26 17.92
C PRO A 2 2.21 0.97 16.43
N ILE A 3 1.23 1.62 15.80
CA ILE A 3 0.96 1.47 14.36
C ILE A 3 2.16 1.95 13.53
N HIS A 4 2.74 3.09 13.86
CA HIS A 4 3.91 3.57 13.14
C HIS A 4 5.13 2.67 13.36
N ALA A 5 5.30 2.15 14.57
CA ALA A 5 6.41 1.26 14.90
C ALA A 5 6.32 -0.08 14.13
N ILE A 6 5.13 -0.70 14.06
CA ILE A 6 4.95 -1.94 13.28
C ILE A 6 5.12 -1.70 11.78
N GLU A 7 4.63 -0.56 11.26
CA GLU A 7 4.79 -0.19 9.85
C GLU A 7 6.25 0.05 9.46
N LYS A 8 7.09 0.48 10.39
CA LYS A 8 8.54 0.66 10.18
C LYS A 8 9.36 -0.58 10.51
N GLY A 9 8.73 -1.66 10.95
CA GLY A 9 9.45 -2.86 11.41
C GLY A 9 10.22 -2.67 12.73
N GLU A 10 9.88 -1.63 13.49
CA GLU A 10 10.46 -1.31 14.80
C GLU A 10 9.77 -2.07 15.95
N LEU A 11 8.65 -2.73 15.67
CA LEU A 11 7.84 -3.50 16.61
C LEU A 11 7.53 -4.86 16.02
N GLU A 12 7.72 -5.92 16.79
CA GLU A 12 7.40 -7.28 16.37
C GLU A 12 5.88 -7.54 16.37
N VAL A 13 5.43 -8.39 15.44
CA VAL A 13 4.00 -8.72 15.28
C VAL A 13 3.34 -9.15 16.58
N PRO A 14 3.88 -10.10 17.39
CA PRO A 14 3.24 -10.52 18.64
C PRO A 14 3.08 -9.39 19.66
N GLU A 15 4.05 -8.48 19.73
CA GLU A 15 4.00 -7.33 20.64
C GLU A 15 2.93 -6.33 20.18
N PHE A 16 2.85 -6.06 18.88
CA PHE A 16 1.80 -5.23 18.30
C PHE A 16 0.41 -5.83 18.54
N GLU A 17 0.24 -7.14 18.33
CA GLU A 17 -1.02 -7.85 18.57
C GLU A 17 -1.47 -7.73 20.03
N ALA A 18 -0.53 -7.81 20.97
CA ALA A 18 -0.83 -7.62 22.40
C ALA A 18 -1.31 -6.20 22.71
N HIS A 19 -0.64 -5.18 22.17
CA HIS A 19 -1.06 -3.77 22.30
C HIS A 19 -2.44 -3.52 21.66
N LEU A 20 -2.68 -4.06 20.48
CA LEU A 20 -3.95 -3.93 19.77
C LEU A 20 -5.10 -4.61 20.53
N ALA A 21 -4.87 -5.84 21.03
CA ALA A 21 -5.85 -6.59 21.81
C ALA A 21 -6.21 -5.84 23.11
N GLN A 22 -5.22 -5.26 23.79
CA GLN A 22 -5.45 -4.45 24.99
C GLN A 22 -6.30 -3.20 24.68
N ALA A 23 -5.98 -2.49 23.60
CA ALA A 23 -6.72 -1.29 23.18
C ALA A 23 -8.16 -1.62 22.78
N LEU A 24 -8.38 -2.74 22.07
CA LEU A 24 -9.70 -3.21 21.68
C LEU A 24 -10.50 -3.67 22.90
N THR A 25 -9.89 -4.40 23.84
CA THR A 25 -10.53 -4.83 25.10
C THR A 25 -11.00 -3.62 25.90
N ALA A 26 -10.15 -2.60 26.05
CA ALA A 26 -10.50 -1.38 26.77
C ALA A 26 -11.67 -0.61 26.11
N ARG A 27 -11.74 -0.64 24.78
CA ARG A 27 -12.76 0.07 24.02
C ARG A 27 -14.10 -0.65 23.93
N THR A 28 -14.08 -1.97 23.87
CA THR A 28 -15.30 -2.81 23.69
C THR A 28 -15.85 -3.38 24.98
N GLY A 29 -15.03 -3.44 26.04
CA GLY A 29 -15.35 -4.15 27.28
C GLY A 29 -15.32 -5.66 27.15
N GLN A 30 -14.95 -6.22 26.00
CA GLN A 30 -14.83 -7.64 25.75
C GLN A 30 -13.36 -8.05 25.74
N GLN A 31 -13.03 -9.16 26.41
CA GLN A 31 -11.68 -9.71 26.39
C GLN A 31 -11.32 -10.14 24.96
N ILE A 32 -10.30 -9.53 24.39
CA ILE A 32 -9.77 -9.85 23.06
C ILE A 32 -8.48 -10.63 23.21
N ASP A 33 -8.43 -11.78 22.58
CA ASP A 33 -7.20 -12.58 22.49
C ASP A 33 -6.24 -11.94 21.46
N GLY A 34 -5.00 -11.65 21.89
CA GLY A 34 -3.97 -11.08 21.03
C GLY A 34 -3.32 -12.11 20.10
N ASP A 35 -3.24 -13.37 20.48
CA ASP A 35 -2.53 -14.37 19.69
C ASP A 35 -3.15 -14.56 18.30
N GLY A 36 -2.36 -14.26 17.26
CA GLY A 36 -2.77 -14.33 15.87
C GLY A 36 -3.91 -13.37 15.50
N LEU A 37 -4.06 -12.25 16.21
CA LEU A 37 -5.12 -11.26 15.99
C LEU A 37 -5.07 -10.68 14.58
N LEU A 38 -3.89 -10.29 14.08
CA LEU A 38 -3.73 -9.79 12.72
C LEU A 38 -4.14 -10.81 11.67
N ARG A 39 -3.74 -12.07 11.83
CA ARG A 39 -4.15 -13.15 10.93
C ARG A 39 -5.67 -13.33 10.91
N ARG A 40 -6.35 -13.22 12.07
CA ARG A 40 -7.82 -13.25 12.13
C ARG A 40 -8.45 -12.05 11.42
N MET A 41 -7.90 -10.87 11.59
CA MET A 41 -8.37 -9.65 10.92
C MET A 41 -8.19 -9.75 9.41
N PHE A 42 -7.00 -10.12 8.94
CA PHE A 42 -6.67 -10.18 7.51
C PHE A 42 -7.43 -11.26 6.74
N ARG A 43 -8.01 -12.25 7.41
CA ARG A 43 -8.92 -13.23 6.78
C ARG A 43 -10.11 -12.58 6.06
N PHE A 44 -10.52 -11.41 6.48
CA PHE A 44 -11.66 -10.67 5.92
C PHE A 44 -11.26 -9.69 4.81
N PHE A 45 -9.98 -9.42 4.65
CA PHE A 45 -9.49 -8.61 3.54
C PHE A 45 -9.59 -9.39 2.23
N ARG A 46 -10.03 -8.71 1.20
CA ARG A 46 -10.15 -9.27 -0.15
C ARG A 46 -9.28 -8.46 -1.08
N ASN A 47 -8.52 -9.14 -1.92
CA ASN A 47 -7.85 -8.49 -3.02
C ASN A 47 -8.90 -7.92 -3.99
N SER A 48 -8.61 -6.77 -4.59
CA SER A 48 -9.42 -6.21 -5.66
C SER A 48 -8.98 -6.80 -7.00
N PRO A 49 -9.71 -7.77 -7.57
CA PRO A 49 -9.28 -8.42 -8.81
C PRO A 49 -9.21 -7.44 -9.98
N ASP A 50 -10.08 -6.44 -10.00
CA ASP A 50 -10.11 -5.43 -11.05
C ASP A 50 -8.88 -4.51 -11.00
N MET A 51 -8.45 -4.09 -9.80
CA MET A 51 -7.22 -3.31 -9.63
C MET A 51 -5.99 -4.13 -9.99
N ILE A 52 -5.93 -5.40 -9.59
CA ILE A 52 -4.84 -6.31 -9.96
C ILE A 52 -4.76 -6.45 -11.50
N ALA A 53 -5.91 -6.65 -12.14
CA ALA A 53 -5.98 -6.77 -13.60
C ALA A 53 -5.54 -5.47 -14.30
N LEU A 54 -5.91 -4.30 -13.76
CA LEU A 54 -5.49 -3.00 -14.29
C LEU A 54 -3.96 -2.84 -14.22
N VAL A 55 -3.35 -3.16 -13.09
CA VAL A 55 -1.88 -3.09 -12.94
C VAL A 55 -1.18 -4.05 -13.90
N ARG A 56 -1.69 -5.28 -14.06
CA ARG A 56 -1.14 -6.25 -15.03
C ARG A 56 -1.22 -5.73 -16.47
N ARG A 57 -2.36 -5.16 -16.88
CA ARG A 57 -2.50 -4.55 -18.20
C ARG A 57 -1.56 -3.35 -18.40
N ALA A 58 -1.38 -2.52 -17.38
CA ALA A 58 -0.40 -1.44 -17.43
C ALA A 58 1.02 -1.97 -17.67
N LYS A 59 1.41 -3.00 -16.95
CA LYS A 59 2.70 -3.69 -17.13
C LYS A 59 2.86 -4.26 -18.54
N GLU A 60 1.85 -4.96 -19.05
CA GLU A 60 1.83 -5.54 -20.41
C GLU A 60 1.92 -4.48 -21.51
N ARG A 61 1.45 -3.25 -21.24
CA ARG A 61 1.56 -2.09 -22.13
C ARG A 61 2.86 -1.31 -21.97
N GLY A 62 3.81 -1.82 -21.18
CA GLY A 62 5.13 -1.24 -21.01
C GLY A 62 5.19 -0.10 -19.99
N ILE A 63 4.14 0.11 -19.19
CA ILE A 63 4.18 1.05 -18.07
C ILE A 63 4.94 0.39 -16.91
N ARG A 64 5.89 1.10 -16.35
CA ARG A 64 6.58 0.67 -15.13
C ARG A 64 5.61 0.68 -13.96
N THR A 65 5.62 -0.40 -13.19
CA THR A 65 4.69 -0.60 -12.07
C THR A 65 5.43 -0.80 -10.77
N ALA A 66 4.94 -0.19 -9.70
CA ALA A 66 5.51 -0.34 -8.36
C ALA A 66 4.42 -0.60 -7.32
N LEU A 67 4.74 -1.44 -6.33
CA LEU A 67 4.00 -1.56 -5.10
C LEU A 67 4.69 -0.72 -4.03
N LEU A 68 3.95 0.21 -3.41
CA LEU A 68 4.38 0.99 -2.27
C LEU A 68 3.40 0.80 -1.12
N SER A 69 3.74 -0.04 -0.14
CA SER A 69 2.81 -0.48 0.89
C SER A 69 3.30 -0.22 2.31
N ASN A 70 2.40 0.33 3.16
CA ASN A 70 2.56 0.25 4.60
C ASN A 70 2.06 -1.12 5.07
N SER A 71 2.91 -1.90 5.72
CA SER A 71 2.59 -3.26 6.16
C SER A 71 2.66 -3.41 7.67
N TRP A 72 1.80 -4.24 8.21
CA TRP A 72 1.84 -4.68 9.61
C TRP A 72 2.43 -6.10 9.66
N GLY A 73 3.77 -6.18 9.55
CA GLY A 73 4.51 -7.42 9.36
C GLY A 73 4.66 -7.81 7.87
N ASP A 74 5.48 -8.83 7.61
CA ASP A 74 5.76 -9.32 6.26
C ASP A 74 4.80 -10.45 5.90
N ASN A 75 3.55 -10.11 5.60
CA ASN A 75 2.47 -11.06 5.32
C ASN A 75 2.08 -11.12 3.83
N TYR A 76 2.94 -10.65 2.94
CA TYR A 76 2.68 -10.74 1.50
C TYR A 76 3.14 -12.11 0.98
N PRO A 77 2.24 -12.90 0.38
CA PRO A 77 2.66 -14.10 -0.35
C PRO A 77 3.60 -13.72 -1.49
N ASP A 78 4.77 -14.35 -1.55
CA ASP A 78 5.80 -14.03 -2.54
C ASP A 78 5.29 -14.19 -3.99
N ASP A 79 4.34 -15.08 -4.20
CA ASP A 79 3.75 -15.41 -5.51
C ASP A 79 2.58 -14.51 -5.93
N LEU A 80 1.96 -13.76 -4.99
CA LEU A 80 0.76 -12.95 -5.29
C LEU A 80 1.03 -11.87 -6.34
N PHE A 81 2.24 -11.32 -6.33
CA PHE A 81 2.63 -10.20 -7.18
C PHE A 81 3.70 -10.57 -8.22
N ASP A 82 3.92 -11.89 -8.43
CA ASP A 82 4.99 -12.37 -9.29
C ASP A 82 4.84 -11.81 -10.72
N GLY A 83 5.89 -11.12 -11.19
CA GLY A 83 5.91 -10.47 -12.50
C GLY A 83 4.99 -9.24 -12.66
N MET A 84 4.25 -8.83 -11.62
CA MET A 84 3.30 -7.72 -11.69
C MET A 84 3.96 -6.35 -11.46
N PHE A 85 4.98 -6.29 -10.63
CA PHE A 85 5.69 -5.06 -10.29
C PHE A 85 7.16 -5.08 -10.71
N ASP A 86 7.66 -3.92 -11.18
CA ASP A 86 9.09 -3.70 -11.40
C ASP A 86 9.82 -3.41 -10.10
N VAL A 87 9.11 -2.76 -9.15
CA VAL A 87 9.63 -2.37 -7.85
C VAL A 87 8.59 -2.71 -6.78
N VAL A 88 9.05 -3.26 -5.65
CA VAL A 88 8.23 -3.58 -4.48
C VAL A 88 8.86 -2.96 -3.25
N VAL A 89 8.21 -1.94 -2.70
CA VAL A 89 8.62 -1.26 -1.47
C VAL A 89 7.59 -1.53 -0.38
N ILE A 90 8.02 -2.25 0.65
CA ILE A 90 7.21 -2.58 1.82
C ILE A 90 7.81 -1.88 3.03
N SER A 91 7.04 -1.07 3.72
CA SER A 91 7.48 -0.18 4.81
C SER A 91 8.31 -0.89 5.88
N GLY A 92 7.87 -2.06 6.32
CA GLY A 92 8.56 -2.84 7.35
C GLY A 92 9.92 -3.41 6.90
N ARG A 93 10.16 -3.53 5.58
CA ARG A 93 11.44 -3.98 5.02
C ARG A 93 12.46 -2.85 4.89
N VAL A 94 11.98 -1.62 4.68
CA VAL A 94 12.83 -0.45 4.43
C VAL A 94 12.94 0.51 5.62
N GLY A 95 12.18 0.28 6.69
CA GLY A 95 12.18 1.14 7.88
C GLY A 95 11.55 2.52 7.69
N MET A 96 10.82 2.71 6.58
CA MET A 96 10.15 3.95 6.20
C MET A 96 8.67 3.70 6.02
N ARG A 97 7.83 4.74 6.06
CA ARG A 97 6.38 4.57 5.87
C ARG A 97 5.74 5.77 5.17
N LYS A 98 4.63 5.55 4.47
CA LYS A 98 3.75 6.63 4.05
C LYS A 98 3.05 7.25 5.30
N PRO A 99 2.81 8.56 5.37
CA PRO A 99 3.04 9.57 4.34
C PRO A 99 4.40 10.26 4.41
N ASP A 100 5.42 9.70 5.11
CA ASP A 100 6.73 10.32 5.23
C ASP A 100 7.40 10.40 3.85
N ALA A 101 8.08 11.50 3.52
CA ALA A 101 8.65 11.76 2.20
C ALA A 101 9.71 10.73 1.78
N ASP A 102 10.44 10.19 2.74
CA ASP A 102 11.58 9.30 2.51
C ASP A 102 11.19 8.03 1.73
N ILE A 103 10.04 7.43 2.02
CA ILE A 103 9.60 6.22 1.33
C ILE A 103 9.22 6.48 -0.13
N PHE A 104 8.70 7.67 -0.44
CA PHE A 104 8.41 8.09 -1.82
C PHE A 104 9.70 8.33 -2.60
N HIS A 105 10.67 9.01 -2.01
CA HIS A 105 11.98 9.22 -2.63
C HIS A 105 12.69 7.90 -2.87
N HIS A 106 12.71 7.00 -1.90
CA HIS A 106 13.26 5.66 -2.05
C HIS A 106 12.61 4.90 -3.21
N THR A 107 11.28 4.97 -3.33
CA THR A 107 10.55 4.32 -4.42
C THR A 107 10.91 4.91 -5.79
N LEU A 108 11.07 6.24 -5.89
CA LEU A 108 11.50 6.91 -7.12
C LEU A 108 12.93 6.51 -7.53
N GLU A 109 13.83 6.39 -6.57
CA GLU A 109 15.21 5.92 -6.80
C GLU A 109 15.22 4.51 -7.37
N GLU A 110 14.47 3.58 -6.75
CA GLU A 110 14.33 2.20 -7.23
C GLU A 110 13.72 2.14 -8.65
N LEU A 111 12.75 2.99 -8.94
CA LEU A 111 12.14 3.12 -10.26
C LEU A 111 13.07 3.82 -11.27
N SER A 112 14.08 4.56 -10.83
CA SER A 112 14.86 5.49 -11.67
C SER A 112 13.97 6.47 -12.44
N LEU A 113 12.98 7.05 -11.75
CA LEU A 113 12.01 8.02 -12.28
C LEU A 113 11.93 9.25 -11.36
N THR A 114 11.33 10.31 -11.87
CA THR A 114 10.99 11.52 -11.11
C THR A 114 9.50 11.52 -10.75
N ALA A 115 9.12 12.25 -9.71
CA ALA A 115 7.74 12.29 -9.25
C ALA A 115 6.71 12.71 -10.33
N PRO A 116 6.97 13.72 -11.19
CA PRO A 116 6.05 14.09 -12.26
C PRO A 116 5.82 13.01 -13.34
N GLU A 117 6.72 12.02 -13.42
CA GLU A 117 6.59 10.89 -14.36
C GLU A 117 5.76 9.74 -13.79
N CYS A 118 5.32 9.86 -12.54
CA CYS A 118 4.64 8.78 -11.80
C CYS A 118 3.21 9.17 -11.46
N VAL A 119 2.30 8.18 -11.60
CA VAL A 119 0.96 8.22 -11.04
C VAL A 119 0.93 7.41 -9.75
N PHE A 120 0.56 8.04 -8.65
CA PHE A 120 0.41 7.40 -7.34
C PHE A 120 -1.08 7.22 -7.03
N VAL A 121 -1.47 6.01 -6.63
CA VAL A 121 -2.86 5.68 -6.29
C VAL A 121 -2.91 5.12 -4.88
N ASP A 122 -3.72 5.71 -4.01
CA ASP A 122 -3.87 5.29 -2.61
C ASP A 122 -5.27 5.65 -2.10
N ASP A 123 -5.82 4.88 -1.18
CA ASP A 123 -7.12 5.09 -0.58
C ASP A 123 -7.07 6.02 0.65
N LEU A 124 -5.89 6.30 1.18
CA LEU A 124 -5.70 7.19 2.32
C LEU A 124 -5.31 8.61 1.87
N LEU A 125 -6.18 9.58 2.12
CA LEU A 125 -5.95 10.98 1.77
C LEU A 125 -4.60 11.54 2.25
N PRO A 126 -4.11 11.26 3.47
CA PRO A 126 -2.78 11.73 3.88
C PRO A 126 -1.65 11.27 2.97
N ASN A 127 -1.70 10.04 2.46
CA ASN A 127 -0.71 9.52 1.51
C ASN A 127 -0.82 10.22 0.15
N VAL A 128 -2.05 10.43 -0.32
CA VAL A 128 -2.32 11.15 -1.58
C VAL A 128 -1.82 12.59 -1.52
N HIS A 129 -2.06 13.29 -0.41
CA HIS A 129 -1.58 14.66 -0.21
C HIS A 129 -0.06 14.71 -0.19
N ALA A 130 0.60 13.82 0.57
CA ALA A 130 2.06 13.76 0.61
C ALA A 130 2.67 13.52 -0.79
N ALA A 131 2.10 12.60 -1.56
CA ALA A 131 2.54 12.35 -2.93
C ALA A 131 2.39 13.59 -3.83
N ARG A 132 1.27 14.32 -3.74
CA ARG A 132 1.06 15.57 -4.48
C ARG A 132 2.06 16.64 -4.10
N ASP A 133 2.34 16.81 -2.81
CA ASP A 133 3.31 17.78 -2.31
C ASP A 133 4.72 17.48 -2.81
N LEU A 134 5.03 16.22 -3.11
CA LEU A 134 6.28 15.76 -3.71
C LEU A 134 6.30 15.82 -5.25
N GLY A 135 5.19 16.22 -5.87
CA GLY A 135 5.09 16.40 -7.32
C GLY A 135 4.56 15.21 -8.11
N PHE A 136 4.08 14.16 -7.47
CA PHE A 136 3.38 13.07 -8.16
C PHE A 136 2.04 13.53 -8.73
N VAL A 137 1.61 12.89 -9.82
CA VAL A 137 0.20 12.85 -10.18
C VAL A 137 -0.48 11.84 -9.26
N ALA A 138 -1.28 12.30 -8.29
CA ALA A 138 -1.83 11.41 -7.26
C ALA A 138 -3.35 11.33 -7.32
N ILE A 139 -3.86 10.09 -7.37
CA ILE A 139 -5.27 9.72 -7.42
C ILE A 139 -5.69 9.20 -6.05
N HIS A 140 -6.78 9.75 -5.50
CA HIS A 140 -7.44 9.19 -4.34
C HIS A 140 -8.38 8.07 -4.78
N HIS A 141 -8.02 6.84 -4.46
CA HIS A 141 -8.86 5.68 -4.78
C HIS A 141 -10.09 5.62 -3.89
N THR A 142 -11.25 5.72 -4.49
CA THR A 142 -12.55 5.53 -3.81
C THR A 142 -13.30 4.32 -4.33
N ASP A 143 -13.20 4.07 -5.63
CA ASP A 143 -13.77 2.93 -6.33
C ASP A 143 -13.00 2.63 -7.62
N TYR A 144 -13.14 1.42 -8.13
CA TYR A 144 -12.43 0.99 -9.33
C TYR A 144 -12.83 1.77 -10.59
N PRO A 145 -14.12 1.96 -10.92
CA PRO A 145 -14.50 2.66 -12.16
C PRO A 145 -13.92 4.07 -12.26
N THR A 146 -13.97 4.83 -11.17
CA THR A 146 -13.43 6.19 -11.11
C THR A 146 -11.92 6.18 -11.31
N THR A 147 -11.20 5.37 -10.53
CA THR A 147 -9.73 5.28 -10.61
C THR A 147 -9.27 4.80 -11.99
N ALA A 148 -9.92 3.79 -12.55
CA ALA A 148 -9.57 3.25 -13.86
C ALA A 148 -9.78 4.29 -14.97
N SER A 149 -10.86 5.06 -14.91
CA SER A 149 -11.13 6.15 -15.87
C SER A 149 -10.08 7.25 -15.81
N GLU A 150 -9.65 7.65 -14.59
CA GLU A 150 -8.59 8.63 -14.42
C GLU A 150 -7.24 8.12 -14.97
N ILE A 151 -6.90 6.87 -14.70
CA ILE A 151 -5.70 6.23 -15.24
C ILE A 151 -5.73 6.15 -16.76
N ASP A 152 -6.85 5.71 -17.36
CA ASP A 152 -7.02 5.68 -18.81
C ASP A 152 -6.79 7.06 -19.44
N ALA A 153 -7.35 8.11 -18.84
CA ALA A 153 -7.18 9.48 -19.30
C ALA A 153 -5.73 9.99 -19.19
N LEU A 154 -5.06 9.70 -18.07
CA LEU A 154 -3.67 10.11 -17.83
C LEU A 154 -2.68 9.45 -18.79
N PHE A 155 -2.85 8.17 -19.06
CA PHE A 155 -1.97 7.43 -19.96
C PHE A 155 -2.40 7.49 -21.45
N GLY A 156 -3.57 8.02 -21.75
CA GLY A 156 -4.09 8.09 -23.12
C GLY A 156 -4.33 6.73 -23.74
N MET A 157 -4.62 5.71 -22.93
CA MET A 157 -4.85 4.33 -23.37
C MET A 157 -5.90 3.64 -22.49
N THR A 158 -6.57 2.65 -23.05
CA THR A 158 -7.57 1.85 -22.30
C THR A 158 -6.88 0.75 -21.51
N LEU A 159 -6.76 0.94 -20.20
CA LEU A 159 -6.23 -0.01 -19.24
C LEU A 159 -7.34 -0.62 -18.37
N SER A 160 -8.51 0.01 -18.36
CA SER A 160 -9.67 -0.38 -17.54
C SER A 160 -10.37 -1.68 -18.01
N ARG A 161 -10.08 -2.16 -19.23
CA ARG A 161 -10.73 -3.32 -19.84
C ARG A 161 -9.74 -4.31 -20.42
#